data_7c8ec24e7ad4cbcf2aff337eb3815527
#
_entry.id   7c8ec24e7ad4cbcf2aff337eb3815527
#
_cell.length_a   1.000
_cell.length_b   1.000
_cell.length_c   1.000
_cell.angle_alpha   90.00
_cell.angle_beta   90.00
_cell.angle_gamma   90.00
#
_symmetry.space_group_name_H-M   'P 1'
#
loop_
_entity.id
_entity.type
_entity.pdbx_description
1 polymer ?
#
loop_
_entity_poly.entity_id
_entity_poly.type
_entity_poly.pdbx_seq_one_letter_code
_entity_poly.pdbx_strand_id
1 'polypeptide(L)'
;MPRAKKQLEPWEMTPEQLEEELDALVKRQAWLEKQPKCDRPSCDGKPHQGCPYPHDPTYLQAGSPLESAQQLDEAYAGRPHISYLSDRLTESVRAVEAGENRYMTISMPPRMGKSTLTSINLPIWLLRQHPDWKIGLISHSPQLATAWGRQVRRFVEEDGERWGIKIASDAGAVSEWQTTRGGGIVSRSAPGQSITGLGFKVMLMDDVVKDFADAHSESKREAIWDWWQANAVTRLEPPFLCIAIATRWHEDDFIGRLLDPSKNPDASKWENVIFPAIAEEGDPLGREPGDPLYSPLVEETREEALERWASLKRSVGSYMWEALYQQHPTPADGSIFNLDWLRFWTTDPSKVREGDDSVILLPRERLERGQWLDSWDLTFKGTSTSDYAVGQRWCRQGPDRFLIAQQRGQWSFTQTLEKMLRWCNAGDLGDNASPGGSFVHQRLVEDAANGVAAIDVLRKKVAGIKPIKPRSSKEVRARAVTPEIESGNVYLPHPQDPGNGWVNELISEMRAFPSGAHDDQVDALSMGLLGLRDAGQASLFVPRGTIRRGVSASLAGVRGVGGISLSGPLRGI
;
A
#
# COMPACT_ATOMS: atom_id res chain seq x y z
N MET A 1 -30.96 16.60 -9.07
CA MET A 1 -30.48 17.57 -10.08
C MET A 1 -30.01 18.82 -9.36
N PRO A 2 -28.73 19.09 -9.22
CA PRO A 2 -28.26 20.39 -8.76
C PRO A 2 -28.48 21.40 -9.89
N ARG A 3 -29.05 22.54 -9.54
CA ARG A 3 -29.26 23.66 -10.46
C ARG A 3 -27.90 24.11 -10.97
N ALA A 4 -27.74 24.17 -12.30
CA ALA A 4 -26.61 24.86 -12.94
C ALA A 4 -26.44 26.22 -12.27
N LYS A 5 -25.20 26.56 -11.86
CA LYS A 5 -24.87 27.92 -11.40
C LYS A 5 -25.26 28.87 -12.53
N LYS A 6 -26.23 29.73 -12.26
CA LYS A 6 -26.63 30.79 -13.18
C LYS A 6 -25.39 31.60 -13.51
N GLN A 7 -24.95 31.60 -14.77
CA GLN A 7 -23.93 32.52 -15.23
C GLN A 7 -24.45 33.95 -14.94
N LEU A 8 -23.67 34.72 -14.21
CA LEU A 8 -24.02 36.12 -13.93
C LEU A 8 -23.92 36.89 -15.23
N GLU A 9 -24.92 37.73 -15.51
CA GLU A 9 -24.84 38.63 -16.64
C GLU A 9 -23.83 39.77 -16.31
N PRO A 10 -23.15 40.37 -17.31
CA PRO A 10 -22.08 41.35 -17.06
C PRO A 10 -22.47 42.51 -16.12
N TRP A 11 -23.74 42.86 -16.09
CA TRP A 11 -24.25 43.92 -15.20
C TRP A 11 -24.57 43.42 -13.77
N GLU A 12 -24.50 42.14 -13.51
CA GLU A 12 -24.65 41.52 -12.19
C GLU A 12 -23.29 41.26 -11.52
N MET A 13 -22.18 41.53 -12.22
CA MET A 13 -20.82 41.22 -11.78
C MET A 13 -20.20 42.42 -11.04
N THR A 14 -19.33 42.16 -10.09
CA THR A 14 -18.50 43.20 -9.47
C THR A 14 -17.40 43.65 -10.45
N PRO A 15 -16.84 44.85 -10.28
CA PRO A 15 -15.73 45.33 -11.12
C PRO A 15 -14.55 44.35 -11.20
N GLU A 16 -14.22 43.66 -10.09
CA GLU A 16 -13.15 42.68 -10.02
C GLU A 16 -13.50 41.39 -10.81
N GLN A 17 -14.74 40.93 -10.75
CA GLN A 17 -15.22 39.80 -11.53
C GLN A 17 -15.26 40.11 -13.03
N LEU A 18 -15.61 41.32 -13.42
CA LEU A 18 -15.58 41.78 -14.81
C LEU A 18 -14.15 41.90 -15.34
N GLU A 19 -13.20 42.31 -14.52
CA GLU A 19 -11.78 42.43 -14.90
C GLU A 19 -11.16 41.03 -15.09
N GLU A 20 -11.50 40.08 -14.23
CA GLU A 20 -11.09 38.69 -14.32
C GLU A 20 -11.66 37.99 -15.58
N GLU A 21 -12.93 38.25 -15.90
CA GLU A 21 -13.57 37.71 -17.12
C GLU A 21 -13.03 38.37 -18.38
N LEU A 22 -12.74 39.65 -18.34
CA LEU A 22 -12.11 40.38 -19.46
C LEU A 22 -10.69 39.87 -19.73
N ASP A 23 -9.91 39.62 -18.68
CA ASP A 23 -8.54 39.08 -18.78
C ASP A 23 -8.57 37.63 -19.34
N ALA A 24 -9.55 36.81 -18.92
CA ALA A 24 -9.79 35.50 -19.48
C ALA A 24 -10.15 35.55 -20.97
N LEU A 25 -11.00 36.51 -21.37
CA LEU A 25 -11.39 36.72 -22.78
C LEU A 25 -10.21 37.20 -23.63
N VAL A 26 -9.37 38.08 -23.12
CA VAL A 26 -8.17 38.59 -23.82
C VAL A 26 -7.17 37.46 -24.01
N LYS A 27 -6.91 36.64 -23.00
CA LYS A 27 -6.05 35.47 -23.07
C LYS A 27 -6.61 34.46 -24.08
N ARG A 28 -7.91 34.29 -24.10
CA ARG A 28 -8.62 33.40 -25.06
C ARG A 28 -8.46 33.90 -26.49
N GLN A 29 -8.61 35.21 -26.74
CA GLN A 29 -8.46 35.77 -28.06
C GLN A 29 -7.00 35.66 -28.55
N ALA A 30 -6.02 35.93 -27.71
CA ALA A 30 -4.60 35.79 -28.03
C ALA A 30 -4.21 34.32 -28.33
N TRP A 31 -4.87 33.34 -27.67
CA TRP A 31 -4.69 31.94 -27.93
C TRP A 31 -5.33 31.52 -29.27
N LEU A 32 -6.56 31.98 -29.56
CA LEU A 32 -7.24 31.71 -30.83
C LEU A 32 -6.49 32.28 -32.03
N GLU A 33 -5.83 33.42 -31.89
CA GLU A 33 -5.01 34.04 -32.93
C GLU A 33 -3.72 33.25 -33.23
N LYS A 34 -3.20 32.51 -32.26
CA LYS A 34 -2.02 31.64 -32.39
C LYS A 34 -2.34 30.25 -32.96
N GLN A 35 -3.62 29.86 -33.03
CA GLN A 35 -3.99 28.56 -33.57
C GLN A 35 -3.87 28.52 -35.09
N PRO A 36 -3.35 27.44 -35.67
CA PRO A 36 -3.35 27.25 -37.11
C PRO A 36 -4.79 27.27 -37.62
N LYS A 37 -5.07 28.11 -38.61
CA LYS A 37 -6.39 28.21 -39.22
C LYS A 37 -6.66 27.00 -40.09
N CYS A 38 -7.93 26.54 -40.10
CA CYS A 38 -8.37 25.48 -41.00
C CYS A 38 -8.26 25.96 -42.46
N ASP A 39 -7.52 25.25 -43.28
CA ASP A 39 -7.28 25.61 -44.71
C ASP A 39 -8.46 25.34 -45.62
N ARG A 40 -9.60 24.86 -45.11
CA ARG A 40 -10.78 24.62 -45.91
C ARG A 40 -11.51 25.94 -46.21
N PRO A 41 -11.78 26.24 -47.49
CA PRO A 41 -12.44 27.49 -47.88
C PRO A 41 -13.85 27.72 -47.29
N SER A 42 -14.48 26.63 -46.80
CA SER A 42 -15.81 26.64 -46.23
C SER A 42 -15.85 26.54 -44.71
N CYS A 43 -14.71 26.70 -44.01
CA CYS A 43 -14.68 26.64 -42.55
C CYS A 43 -15.17 27.95 -41.96
N ASP A 44 -16.40 27.93 -41.43
CA ASP A 44 -17.04 29.06 -40.72
C ASP A 44 -16.71 29.08 -39.22
N GLY A 45 -15.72 28.30 -38.78
CA GLY A 45 -15.35 28.17 -37.36
C GLY A 45 -16.24 27.19 -36.57
N LYS A 46 -17.23 26.52 -37.22
CA LYS A 46 -18.07 25.53 -36.57
C LYS A 46 -17.54 24.11 -36.71
N PRO A 47 -17.86 23.23 -35.77
CA PRO A 47 -17.46 21.82 -35.84
C PRO A 47 -17.98 21.17 -37.12
N HIS A 48 -17.08 20.54 -37.87
CA HIS A 48 -17.45 19.72 -39.03
C HIS A 48 -16.60 18.44 -39.10
N GLN A 49 -17.15 17.40 -39.70
CA GLN A 49 -16.49 16.12 -39.81
C GLN A 49 -15.15 16.24 -40.57
N GLY A 50 -14.05 15.83 -39.94
CA GLY A 50 -12.71 15.84 -40.53
C GLY A 50 -11.92 17.15 -40.39
N CYS A 51 -12.36 18.10 -39.54
CA CYS A 51 -11.55 19.24 -39.15
C CYS A 51 -10.47 18.81 -38.14
N PRO A 52 -9.16 19.05 -38.41
CA PRO A 52 -8.10 18.68 -37.50
C PRO A 52 -7.94 19.64 -36.30
N TYR A 53 -8.76 20.71 -36.22
CA TYR A 53 -8.66 21.73 -35.20
C TYR A 53 -9.82 21.70 -34.24
N PRO A 54 -9.59 21.99 -32.94
CA PRO A 54 -10.63 22.03 -31.95
C PRO A 54 -11.60 23.18 -32.22
N HIS A 55 -12.90 22.89 -32.37
CA HIS A 55 -13.94 23.87 -32.64
C HIS A 55 -14.76 24.23 -31.40
N ASP A 56 -14.63 23.48 -30.29
CA ASP A 56 -15.30 23.79 -29.03
C ASP A 56 -14.30 24.35 -28.01
N PRO A 57 -14.23 25.66 -27.86
CA PRO A 57 -13.33 26.29 -26.92
C PRO A 57 -13.69 25.99 -25.45
N THR A 58 -14.90 25.55 -25.14
CA THR A 58 -15.28 25.19 -23.77
C THR A 58 -14.64 23.89 -23.33
N TYR A 59 -14.40 22.97 -24.24
CA TYR A 59 -13.70 21.70 -23.96
C TYR A 59 -12.19 21.84 -23.74
N LEU A 60 -11.59 22.88 -24.30
CA LEU A 60 -10.15 23.20 -24.14
C LEU A 60 -9.86 24.02 -22.88
N GLN A 61 -10.91 24.55 -22.23
CA GLN A 61 -10.82 25.51 -21.14
C GLN A 61 -10.87 24.90 -19.74
N ALA A 62 -10.59 23.60 -19.57
CA ALA A 62 -10.33 23.11 -18.22
C ALA A 62 -9.10 23.87 -17.67
N GLY A 63 -9.31 24.81 -16.76
CA GLY A 63 -8.25 25.62 -16.16
C GLY A 63 -7.30 24.81 -15.30
N SER A 64 -7.69 23.57 -14.95
CA SER A 64 -6.94 22.71 -14.04
C SER A 64 -7.17 21.22 -14.34
N PRO A 65 -6.28 20.33 -13.83
CA PRO A 65 -6.48 18.87 -13.91
C PRO A 65 -7.79 18.40 -13.25
N LEU A 66 -8.22 19.04 -12.16
CA LEU A 66 -9.48 18.73 -11.49
C LEU A 66 -10.69 19.09 -12.35
N GLU A 67 -10.72 20.29 -12.92
CA GLU A 67 -11.80 20.68 -13.82
C GLU A 67 -11.86 19.75 -15.04
N SER A 68 -10.70 19.38 -15.58
CA SER A 68 -10.63 18.41 -16.66
C SER A 68 -11.22 17.05 -16.26
N ALA A 69 -10.90 16.56 -15.05
CA ALA A 69 -11.46 15.32 -14.52
C ALA A 69 -12.98 15.39 -14.36
N GLN A 70 -13.50 16.50 -13.83
CA GLN A 70 -14.94 16.73 -13.62
C GLN A 70 -15.73 16.92 -14.94
N GLN A 71 -15.08 17.42 -15.98
CA GLN A 71 -15.68 17.45 -17.32
C GLN A 71 -15.84 16.03 -17.93
N LEU A 72 -14.95 15.12 -17.58
CA LEU A 72 -14.97 13.73 -18.04
C LEU A 72 -15.88 12.84 -17.18
N ASP A 73 -15.94 13.13 -15.89
CA ASP A 73 -16.77 12.41 -14.91
C ASP A 73 -17.31 13.42 -13.88
N GLU A 74 -18.59 13.78 -14.04
CA GLU A 74 -19.28 14.73 -13.13
C GLU A 74 -19.27 14.25 -11.65
N ALA A 75 -19.11 12.95 -11.41
CA ALA A 75 -19.03 12.38 -10.08
C ALA A 75 -17.64 12.49 -9.46
N TYR A 76 -16.62 12.97 -10.19
CA TYR A 76 -15.27 13.09 -9.65
C TYR A 76 -15.22 14.10 -8.50
N ALA A 77 -14.94 13.60 -7.28
CA ALA A 77 -15.02 14.40 -6.07
C ALA A 77 -13.86 15.39 -5.94
N GLY A 78 -14.14 16.68 -5.93
CA GLY A 78 -13.20 17.75 -5.64
C GLY A 78 -13.01 17.95 -4.14
N ARG A 79 -12.44 16.97 -3.43
CA ARG A 79 -12.08 17.13 -2.01
C ARG A 79 -11.02 18.23 -1.83
N PRO A 80 -10.94 18.88 -0.66
CA PRO A 80 -10.00 20.01 -0.44
C PRO A 80 -8.55 19.68 -0.83
N HIS A 81 -8.03 18.50 -0.48
CA HIS A 81 -6.68 18.08 -0.85
C HIS A 81 -6.50 17.82 -2.36
N ILE A 82 -7.55 17.36 -3.04
CA ILE A 82 -7.53 17.16 -4.51
C ILE A 82 -7.56 18.54 -5.21
N SER A 83 -8.38 19.47 -4.72
CA SER A 83 -8.42 20.84 -5.24
C SER A 83 -7.08 21.55 -5.05
N TYR A 84 -6.55 21.54 -3.83
CA TYR A 84 -5.24 22.13 -3.52
C TYR A 84 -4.13 21.54 -4.42
N LEU A 85 -4.08 20.21 -4.53
CA LEU A 85 -3.08 19.57 -5.37
C LEU A 85 -3.25 19.95 -6.85
N SER A 86 -4.48 20.01 -7.34
CA SER A 86 -4.77 20.46 -8.71
C SER A 86 -4.28 21.88 -8.96
N ASP A 87 -4.46 22.79 -8.02
CA ASP A 87 -3.99 24.17 -8.12
C ASP A 87 -2.46 24.24 -8.17
N ARG A 88 -1.76 23.52 -7.27
CA ARG A 88 -0.28 23.44 -7.28
C ARG A 88 0.28 22.85 -8.58
N LEU A 89 -0.38 21.81 -9.12
CA LEU A 89 -0.03 21.23 -10.42
C LEU A 89 -0.23 22.23 -11.55
N THR A 90 -1.33 22.97 -11.52
CA THR A 90 -1.64 24.03 -12.52
C THR A 90 -0.57 25.14 -12.49
N GLU A 91 -0.21 25.62 -11.31
CA GLU A 91 0.85 26.61 -11.13
C GLU A 91 2.20 26.11 -11.66
N SER A 92 2.54 24.85 -11.37
CA SER A 92 3.78 24.22 -11.86
C SER A 92 3.81 24.11 -13.38
N VAL A 93 2.70 23.76 -14.01
CA VAL A 93 2.59 23.72 -15.48
C VAL A 93 2.73 25.11 -16.09
N ARG A 94 2.07 26.11 -15.53
CA ARG A 94 2.19 27.52 -15.98
C ARG A 94 3.64 28.02 -15.89
N ALA A 95 4.37 27.64 -14.85
CA ALA A 95 5.78 27.99 -14.71
C ALA A 95 6.65 27.33 -15.78
N VAL A 96 6.36 26.05 -16.14
CA VAL A 96 7.03 25.39 -17.27
C VAL A 96 6.71 26.07 -18.59
N GLU A 97 5.47 26.49 -18.80
CA GLU A 97 5.08 27.29 -19.97
C GLU A 97 5.83 28.63 -20.05
N ALA A 98 6.13 29.23 -18.88
CA ALA A 98 6.92 30.44 -18.75
C ALA A 98 8.45 30.23 -18.90
N GLY A 99 8.90 28.99 -19.08
CA GLY A 99 10.31 28.66 -19.29
C GLY A 99 11.08 28.16 -18.06
N GLU A 100 10.38 27.85 -16.95
CA GLU A 100 10.99 27.39 -15.70
C GLU A 100 11.01 25.88 -15.59
N ASN A 101 12.05 25.34 -14.95
CA ASN A 101 12.05 23.93 -14.52
C ASN A 101 11.33 23.81 -13.17
N ARG A 102 10.47 22.80 -13.03
CA ARG A 102 9.74 22.55 -11.79
C ARG A 102 9.94 21.13 -11.29
N TYR A 103 10.14 21.03 -9.98
CA TYR A 103 10.27 19.78 -9.25
C TYR A 103 9.26 19.75 -8.12
N MET A 104 8.54 18.66 -7.97
CA MET A 104 7.53 18.49 -6.92
C MET A 104 7.56 17.09 -6.33
N THR A 105 7.44 16.98 -5.01
CA THR A 105 7.13 15.73 -4.32
C THR A 105 5.72 15.77 -3.76
N ILE A 106 5.01 14.67 -3.87
CA ILE A 106 3.63 14.55 -3.38
C ILE A 106 3.54 13.31 -2.50
N SER A 107 3.19 13.52 -1.23
CA SER A 107 3.00 12.44 -0.26
C SER A 107 1.64 12.55 0.41
N MET A 108 0.88 11.46 0.37
CA MET A 108 -0.40 11.34 1.07
C MET A 108 -0.77 9.87 1.30
N PRO A 109 -1.71 9.59 2.22
CA PRO A 109 -2.16 8.22 2.50
C PRO A 109 -2.61 7.46 1.26
N PRO A 110 -2.55 6.13 1.29
CA PRO A 110 -3.11 5.29 0.23
C PRO A 110 -4.60 5.59 0.00
N ARG A 111 -5.05 5.46 -1.26
CA ARG A 111 -6.45 5.64 -1.69
C ARG A 111 -7.05 7.04 -1.51
N MET A 112 -6.21 8.05 -1.34
CA MET A 112 -6.65 9.44 -1.25
C MET A 112 -6.66 10.18 -2.60
N GLY A 113 -6.58 9.46 -3.73
CA GLY A 113 -6.75 10.02 -5.07
C GLY A 113 -5.48 10.52 -5.75
N LYS A 114 -4.29 10.38 -5.11
CA LYS A 114 -3.02 10.90 -5.66
C LYS A 114 -2.76 10.45 -7.10
N SER A 115 -2.70 9.14 -7.35
CA SER A 115 -2.38 8.60 -8.68
C SER A 115 -3.49 8.87 -9.70
N THR A 116 -4.74 8.90 -9.28
CA THR A 116 -5.86 9.23 -10.18
C THR A 116 -5.74 10.66 -10.71
N LEU A 117 -5.44 11.61 -9.83
CA LEU A 117 -5.24 12.99 -10.27
C LEU A 117 -3.94 13.16 -11.06
N THR A 118 -2.80 12.63 -10.55
CA THR A 118 -1.47 12.93 -11.09
C THR A 118 -1.05 12.04 -12.26
N SER A 119 -1.41 10.74 -12.24
CA SER A 119 -0.93 9.78 -13.24
C SER A 119 -1.97 9.47 -14.33
N ILE A 120 -3.22 9.97 -14.17
CA ILE A 120 -4.27 9.81 -15.18
C ILE A 120 -4.80 11.19 -15.61
N ASN A 121 -5.40 11.98 -14.70
CA ASN A 121 -6.09 13.22 -15.07
C ASN A 121 -5.13 14.34 -15.50
N LEU A 122 -3.99 14.48 -14.83
CA LEU A 122 -2.97 15.45 -15.23
C LEU A 122 -2.44 15.18 -16.65
N PRO A 123 -2.02 13.95 -17.04
CA PRO A 123 -1.64 13.65 -18.41
C PRO A 123 -2.74 13.94 -19.44
N ILE A 124 -4.00 13.63 -19.12
CA ILE A 124 -5.13 13.94 -20.02
C ILE A 124 -5.24 15.46 -20.20
N TRP A 125 -5.25 16.22 -19.11
CA TRP A 125 -5.32 17.67 -19.14
C TRP A 125 -4.14 18.30 -19.88
N LEU A 126 -2.93 17.80 -19.66
CA LEU A 126 -1.72 18.26 -20.36
C LEU A 126 -1.81 18.01 -21.89
N LEU A 127 -2.18 16.80 -22.31
CA LEU A 127 -2.28 16.49 -23.73
C LEU A 127 -3.40 17.25 -24.45
N ARG A 128 -4.43 17.67 -23.74
CA ARG A 128 -5.47 18.59 -24.28
C ARG A 128 -4.90 19.95 -24.62
N GLN A 129 -3.94 20.45 -23.86
CA GLN A 129 -3.33 21.76 -24.06
C GLN A 129 -2.03 21.69 -24.88
N HIS A 130 -1.23 20.67 -24.61
CA HIS A 130 0.09 20.44 -25.19
C HIS A 130 0.21 19.04 -25.79
N PRO A 131 -0.45 18.79 -26.92
CA PRO A 131 -0.41 17.48 -27.58
C PRO A 131 0.97 17.10 -28.14
N ASP A 132 1.92 18.03 -28.09
CA ASP A 132 3.34 17.86 -28.43
C ASP A 132 4.23 17.49 -27.23
N TRP A 133 3.71 17.56 -26.00
CA TRP A 133 4.49 17.21 -24.81
C TRP A 133 4.62 15.69 -24.62
N LYS A 134 5.86 15.24 -24.42
CA LYS A 134 6.13 13.84 -24.09
C LYS A 134 6.14 13.66 -22.58
N ILE A 135 5.32 12.73 -22.10
CA ILE A 135 5.08 12.45 -20.68
C ILE A 135 5.60 11.06 -20.36
N GLY A 136 6.52 10.97 -19.39
CA GLY A 136 6.98 9.71 -18.80
C GLY A 136 6.12 9.32 -17.60
N LEU A 137 5.50 8.15 -17.63
CA LEU A 137 4.84 7.52 -16.48
C LEU A 137 5.75 6.41 -15.94
N ILE A 138 6.34 6.62 -14.78
CA ILE A 138 7.31 5.72 -14.18
C ILE A 138 6.75 5.16 -12.87
N SER A 139 6.89 3.84 -12.66
CA SER A 139 6.47 3.19 -11.40
C SER A 139 7.39 2.01 -11.09
N HIS A 140 7.26 1.39 -9.90
CA HIS A 140 7.99 0.14 -9.57
C HIS A 140 7.62 -1.02 -10.51
N SER A 141 6.46 -0.97 -11.13
CA SER A 141 5.90 -2.03 -11.97
C SER A 141 5.58 -1.54 -13.38
N PRO A 142 6.09 -2.22 -14.43
CA PRO A 142 5.74 -1.88 -15.82
C PRO A 142 4.24 -2.07 -16.08
N GLN A 143 3.59 -3.03 -15.42
CA GLN A 143 2.16 -3.28 -15.55
C GLN A 143 1.34 -2.11 -15.00
N LEU A 144 1.74 -1.54 -13.86
CA LEU A 144 1.06 -0.42 -13.23
C LEU A 144 1.19 0.85 -14.08
N ALA A 145 2.42 1.22 -14.47
CA ALA A 145 2.66 2.37 -15.36
C ALA A 145 1.90 2.23 -16.69
N THR A 146 1.89 1.03 -17.27
CA THR A 146 1.15 0.76 -18.51
C THR A 146 -0.36 0.83 -18.32
N ALA A 147 -0.88 0.46 -17.13
CA ALA A 147 -2.31 0.55 -16.84
C ALA A 147 -2.79 2.01 -16.85
N TRP A 148 -2.02 2.92 -16.24
CA TRP A 148 -2.31 4.37 -16.30
C TRP A 148 -2.20 4.92 -17.72
N GLY A 149 -1.11 4.63 -18.42
CA GLY A 149 -0.91 5.06 -19.81
C GLY A 149 -2.01 4.56 -20.76
N ARG A 150 -2.55 3.35 -20.49
CA ARG A 150 -3.70 2.81 -21.24
C ARG A 150 -4.97 3.59 -20.97
N GLN A 151 -5.21 4.01 -19.73
CA GLN A 151 -6.39 4.84 -19.42
C GLN A 151 -6.31 6.19 -20.14
N VAL A 152 -5.15 6.87 -20.07
CA VAL A 152 -4.92 8.12 -20.80
C VAL A 152 -5.12 7.93 -22.31
N ARG A 153 -4.56 6.86 -22.86
CA ARG A 153 -4.73 6.52 -24.28
C ARG A 153 -6.21 6.33 -24.66
N ARG A 154 -6.95 5.61 -23.83
CA ARG A 154 -8.38 5.36 -24.06
C ARG A 154 -9.18 6.66 -24.14
N PHE A 155 -8.93 7.60 -23.24
CA PHE A 155 -9.58 8.93 -23.31
C PHE A 155 -9.24 9.66 -24.60
N VAL A 156 -7.99 9.59 -25.08
CA VAL A 156 -7.60 10.20 -26.36
C VAL A 156 -8.27 9.47 -27.53
N GLU A 157 -8.46 8.15 -27.48
CA GLU A 157 -9.15 7.37 -28.51
C GLU A 157 -10.67 7.68 -28.56
N GLU A 158 -11.31 7.83 -27.38
CA GLU A 158 -12.74 8.04 -27.28
C GLU A 158 -13.16 9.51 -27.56
N ASP A 159 -12.42 10.48 -27.00
CA ASP A 159 -12.77 11.89 -27.04
C ASP A 159 -11.76 12.80 -27.72
N GLY A 160 -10.59 12.27 -28.12
CA GLY A 160 -9.49 13.07 -28.64
C GLY A 160 -9.84 13.91 -29.87
N GLU A 161 -10.78 13.46 -30.71
CA GLU A 161 -11.25 14.24 -31.87
C GLU A 161 -11.90 15.57 -31.45
N ARG A 162 -12.61 15.59 -30.32
CA ARG A 162 -13.19 16.81 -29.74
C ARG A 162 -12.11 17.82 -29.32
N TRP A 163 -10.93 17.31 -28.93
CA TRP A 163 -9.80 18.13 -28.48
C TRP A 163 -8.78 18.40 -29.60
N GLY A 164 -9.03 17.91 -30.81
CA GLY A 164 -8.08 18.01 -31.92
C GLY A 164 -6.83 17.15 -31.75
N ILE A 165 -6.91 16.09 -30.93
CA ILE A 165 -5.81 15.17 -30.65
C ILE A 165 -6.12 13.83 -31.30
N LYS A 166 -5.12 13.27 -32.01
CA LYS A 166 -5.21 11.92 -32.59
C LYS A 166 -3.94 11.16 -32.23
N ILE A 167 -4.11 9.87 -32.01
CA ILE A 167 -2.97 8.95 -31.87
C ILE A 167 -2.38 8.70 -33.24
N ALA A 168 -1.04 8.76 -33.34
CA ALA A 168 -0.32 8.45 -34.57
C ALA A 168 -0.48 6.95 -34.91
N SER A 169 -0.75 6.67 -36.17
CA SER A 169 -1.08 5.30 -36.63
C SER A 169 0.10 4.33 -36.57
N ASP A 170 1.32 4.84 -36.53
CA ASP A 170 2.59 4.10 -36.54
C ASP A 170 3.20 3.93 -35.13
N ALA A 171 2.61 4.56 -34.11
CA ALA A 171 3.12 4.58 -32.73
C ALA A 171 2.17 3.82 -31.79
N GLY A 172 2.17 2.48 -31.87
CA GLY A 172 1.05 1.68 -31.39
C GLY A 172 1.22 0.79 -30.17
N ALA A 173 2.37 0.74 -29.48
CA ALA A 173 2.48 -0.06 -28.25
C ALA A 173 1.71 0.61 -27.12
N VAL A 174 0.96 -0.18 -26.31
CA VAL A 174 0.18 0.36 -25.17
C VAL A 174 1.07 1.05 -24.13
N SER A 175 2.33 0.60 -24.01
CA SER A 175 3.31 1.19 -23.08
C SER A 175 4.05 2.41 -23.65
N GLU A 176 3.91 2.68 -24.96
CA GLU A 176 4.53 3.83 -25.63
C GLU A 176 3.70 4.19 -26.85
N TRP A 177 3.09 5.36 -26.82
CA TRP A 177 2.28 5.86 -27.92
C TRP A 177 2.43 7.37 -28.07
N GLN A 178 2.22 7.86 -29.26
CA GLN A 178 2.39 9.26 -29.60
C GLN A 178 1.11 9.83 -30.22
N THR A 179 0.94 11.13 -30.02
CA THR A 179 -0.04 11.92 -30.76
C THR A 179 0.50 12.25 -32.16
N THR A 180 -0.37 12.64 -33.06
CA THR A 180 0.04 13.15 -34.39
C THR A 180 0.87 14.44 -34.33
N ARG A 181 1.02 15.05 -33.14
CA ARG A 181 1.84 16.24 -32.89
C ARG A 181 3.19 15.93 -32.21
N GLY A 182 3.50 14.64 -32.00
CA GLY A 182 4.80 14.19 -31.49
C GLY A 182 4.91 14.06 -29.98
N GLY A 183 3.93 14.56 -29.20
CA GLY A 183 3.82 14.26 -27.77
C GLY A 183 3.24 12.89 -27.50
N GLY A 184 2.92 12.57 -26.26
CA GLY A 184 2.30 11.30 -25.89
C GLY A 184 2.83 10.73 -24.59
N ILE A 185 2.60 9.43 -24.38
CA ILE A 185 2.90 8.73 -23.12
C ILE A 185 3.95 7.64 -23.34
N VAL A 186 4.92 7.59 -22.43
CA VAL A 186 5.88 6.48 -22.30
C VAL A 186 5.76 5.93 -20.89
N SER A 187 5.33 4.68 -20.76
CA SER A 187 5.17 3.96 -19.49
C SER A 187 6.35 3.01 -19.27
N ARG A 188 7.09 3.16 -18.16
CA ARG A 188 8.26 2.35 -17.82
C ARG A 188 8.30 2.00 -16.34
N SER A 189 9.12 1.03 -15.98
CA SER A 189 9.43 0.73 -14.57
C SER A 189 10.80 1.23 -14.16
N ALA A 190 10.89 1.64 -12.89
CA ALA A 190 12.15 2.04 -12.25
C ALA A 190 12.43 1.17 -11.00
N PRO A 191 13.66 0.69 -10.81
CA PRO A 191 14.68 0.47 -11.85
C PRO A 191 14.27 -0.73 -12.71
N GLY A 192 14.67 -0.81 -13.95
CA GLY A 192 14.46 -2.03 -14.72
C GLY A 192 14.28 -1.83 -16.23
N GLN A 193 13.37 -0.98 -16.66
CA GLN A 193 13.21 -0.71 -18.09
C GLN A 193 14.01 0.52 -18.52
N SER A 194 14.64 0.42 -19.70
CA SER A 194 15.44 1.52 -20.23
C SER A 194 14.55 2.70 -20.63
N ILE A 195 15.00 3.90 -20.25
CA ILE A 195 14.52 5.19 -20.73
C ILE A 195 15.61 5.91 -21.57
N THR A 196 16.68 5.18 -21.90
CA THR A 196 17.80 5.72 -22.67
C THR A 196 17.33 6.12 -24.08
N GLY A 197 17.75 7.31 -24.54
CA GLY A 197 17.34 7.85 -25.83
C GLY A 197 15.96 8.51 -25.85
N LEU A 198 15.25 8.53 -24.72
CA LEU A 198 13.99 9.23 -24.56
C LEU A 198 14.25 10.60 -23.90
N GLY A 199 13.43 11.58 -24.25
CA GLY A 199 13.37 12.88 -23.57
C GLY A 199 11.96 13.15 -23.09
N PHE A 200 11.80 13.81 -21.93
CA PHE A 200 10.50 14.06 -21.32
C PHE A 200 10.33 15.53 -20.94
N LYS A 201 9.25 16.11 -21.39
CA LYS A 201 8.77 17.42 -20.93
C LYS A 201 8.15 17.31 -19.54
N VAL A 202 7.48 16.20 -19.26
CA VAL A 202 6.89 15.88 -17.96
C VAL A 202 7.30 14.47 -17.56
N MET A 203 7.82 14.31 -16.34
CA MET A 203 8.15 13.01 -15.77
C MET A 203 7.36 12.81 -14.47
N LEU A 204 6.52 11.79 -14.44
CA LEU A 204 5.70 11.40 -13.30
C LEU A 204 6.22 10.07 -12.76
N MET A 205 6.81 10.10 -11.57
CA MET A 205 7.35 8.94 -10.86
C MET A 205 6.39 8.57 -9.74
N ASP A 206 5.47 7.64 -9.98
CA ASP A 206 4.42 7.27 -9.05
C ASP A 206 4.68 5.89 -8.43
N ASP A 207 4.83 5.86 -7.12
CA ASP A 207 5.11 4.69 -6.31
C ASP A 207 6.27 3.84 -6.88
N VAL A 208 7.47 4.43 -7.00
CA VAL A 208 8.69 3.75 -7.48
C VAL A 208 9.23 2.72 -6.48
N VAL A 209 8.85 2.81 -5.21
CA VAL A 209 9.07 1.80 -4.17
C VAL A 209 7.84 0.90 -4.11
N LYS A 210 8.04 -0.41 -4.21
CA LYS A 210 6.94 -1.36 -4.37
C LYS A 210 6.15 -1.59 -3.08
N ASP A 211 6.85 -1.92 -2.02
CA ASP A 211 6.27 -2.35 -0.75
C ASP A 211 7.22 -2.12 0.43
N PHE A 212 6.76 -2.49 1.63
CA PHE A 212 7.52 -2.36 2.85
C PHE A 212 8.89 -3.07 2.79
N ALA A 213 8.97 -4.26 2.21
CA ALA A 213 10.20 -5.03 2.13
C ALA A 213 11.24 -4.35 1.22
N ASP A 214 10.81 -3.81 0.09
CA ASP A 214 11.68 -3.06 -0.82
C ASP A 214 12.13 -1.74 -0.19
N ALA A 215 11.27 -1.04 0.56
CA ALA A 215 11.60 0.19 1.26
C ALA A 215 12.65 0.01 2.36
N HIS A 216 12.63 -1.13 3.06
CA HIS A 216 13.59 -1.46 4.13
C HIS A 216 14.85 -2.17 3.63
N SER A 217 14.93 -2.47 2.33
CA SER A 217 16.13 -3.01 1.70
C SER A 217 17.04 -1.88 1.21
N GLU A 218 18.19 -1.67 1.86
CA GLU A 218 19.18 -0.67 1.46
C GLU A 218 19.56 -0.82 -0.02
N SER A 219 19.86 -2.05 -0.46
CA SER A 219 20.22 -2.32 -1.86
C SER A 219 19.15 -1.93 -2.87
N LYS A 220 17.87 -2.02 -2.48
CA LYS A 220 16.76 -1.57 -3.32
C LYS A 220 16.65 -0.05 -3.36
N ARG A 221 16.81 0.62 -2.20
CA ARG A 221 16.85 2.08 -2.15
C ARG A 221 18.00 2.65 -2.95
N GLU A 222 19.20 2.05 -2.84
CA GLU A 222 20.37 2.42 -3.66
C GLU A 222 20.09 2.23 -5.15
N ALA A 223 19.56 1.09 -5.57
CA ALA A 223 19.26 0.83 -6.98
C ALA A 223 18.28 1.85 -7.60
N ILE A 224 17.28 2.30 -6.83
CA ILE A 224 16.34 3.35 -7.27
C ILE A 224 17.07 4.69 -7.36
N TRP A 225 17.92 5.00 -6.39
CA TRP A 225 18.69 6.24 -6.36
C TRP A 225 19.70 6.34 -7.50
N ASP A 226 20.45 5.26 -7.76
CA ASP A 226 21.37 5.15 -8.89
C ASP A 226 20.63 5.32 -10.24
N TRP A 227 19.45 4.70 -10.36
CA TRP A 227 18.60 4.88 -11.54
C TRP A 227 18.19 6.33 -11.72
N TRP A 228 17.80 7.02 -10.64
CA TRP A 228 17.45 8.45 -10.68
C TRP A 228 18.61 9.28 -11.19
N GLN A 229 19.78 9.15 -10.57
CA GLN A 229 20.97 9.93 -10.90
C GLN A 229 21.53 9.64 -12.31
N ALA A 230 21.64 8.37 -12.64
CA ALA A 230 22.29 7.96 -13.90
C ALA A 230 21.36 8.05 -15.13
N ASN A 231 20.06 7.83 -14.93
CA ASN A 231 19.13 7.69 -16.04
C ASN A 231 18.06 8.80 -16.06
N ALA A 232 17.27 8.96 -14.97
CA ALA A 232 16.05 9.79 -15.01
C ALA A 232 16.34 11.28 -15.18
N VAL A 233 17.24 11.84 -14.37
CA VAL A 233 17.61 13.27 -14.43
C VAL A 233 18.05 13.69 -15.82
N THR A 234 18.83 12.83 -16.50
CA THR A 234 19.37 13.11 -17.84
C THR A 234 18.33 13.05 -18.97
N ARG A 235 17.10 12.68 -18.65
CA ARG A 235 15.96 12.59 -19.61
C ARG A 235 14.98 13.75 -19.50
N LEU A 236 15.21 14.68 -18.58
CA LEU A 236 14.39 15.87 -18.45
C LEU A 236 14.80 16.92 -19.48
N GLU A 237 13.87 17.37 -20.30
CA GLU A 237 14.08 18.37 -21.36
C GLU A 237 13.61 19.76 -20.90
N PRO A 238 14.54 20.66 -20.58
CA PRO A 238 14.18 22.00 -20.11
C PRO A 238 13.37 22.81 -21.14
N PRO A 239 12.40 23.61 -20.69
CA PRO A 239 11.80 23.63 -19.35
C PRO A 239 10.93 22.40 -19.11
N PHE A 240 10.95 21.84 -17.89
CA PHE A 240 10.29 20.57 -17.60
C PHE A 240 9.52 20.59 -16.27
N LEU A 241 8.60 19.63 -16.11
CA LEU A 241 7.94 19.30 -14.85
C LEU A 241 8.34 17.88 -14.42
N CYS A 242 8.93 17.75 -13.23
CA CYS A 242 9.31 16.48 -12.64
C CYS A 242 8.57 16.29 -11.31
N ILE A 243 7.75 15.23 -11.21
CA ILE A 243 6.93 14.95 -10.03
C ILE A 243 7.26 13.55 -9.50
N ALA A 244 7.61 13.47 -8.22
CA ALA A 244 7.74 12.23 -7.47
C ALA A 244 6.54 12.06 -6.53
N ILE A 245 5.78 10.99 -6.72
CA ILE A 245 4.52 10.74 -6.03
C ILE A 245 4.68 9.44 -5.25
N ALA A 246 4.48 9.45 -3.95
CA ALA A 246 4.53 8.23 -3.16
C ALA A 246 3.70 8.31 -1.87
N THR A 247 3.46 7.15 -1.29
CA THR A 247 3.23 7.00 0.13
C THR A 247 4.59 6.78 0.80
N ARG A 248 4.86 7.42 1.91
CA ARG A 248 6.15 7.31 2.61
C ARG A 248 6.26 5.95 3.31
N TRP A 249 7.40 5.29 3.17
CA TRP A 249 7.65 3.98 3.75
C TRP A 249 8.84 3.98 4.73
N HIS A 250 9.84 4.79 4.43
CA HIS A 250 11.10 4.84 5.15
C HIS A 250 11.65 6.28 5.08
N GLU A 251 12.38 6.73 6.10
CA GLU A 251 12.99 8.08 6.07
C GLU A 251 13.91 8.25 4.87
N ASP A 252 14.75 7.23 4.59
CA ASP A 252 15.67 7.15 3.45
C ASP A 252 15.02 6.53 2.21
N ASP A 253 13.71 6.70 2.00
CA ASP A 253 13.04 6.33 0.76
C ASP A 253 13.34 7.33 -0.37
N PHE A 254 12.85 7.07 -1.56
CA PHE A 254 13.14 7.90 -2.72
C PHE A 254 12.80 9.39 -2.50
N ILE A 255 11.62 9.69 -1.91
CA ILE A 255 11.23 11.09 -1.60
C ILE A 255 12.14 11.66 -0.50
N GLY A 256 12.45 10.88 0.53
CA GLY A 256 13.38 11.31 1.57
C GLY A 256 14.73 11.74 1.00
N ARG A 257 15.29 10.97 0.08
CA ARG A 257 16.55 11.29 -0.59
C ARG A 257 16.46 12.51 -1.52
N LEU A 258 15.34 12.69 -2.22
CA LEU A 258 15.13 13.88 -3.06
C LEU A 258 15.12 15.17 -2.24
N LEU A 259 14.63 15.13 -1.00
CA LEU A 259 14.51 16.28 -0.09
C LEU A 259 15.71 16.44 0.84
N ASP A 260 16.63 15.50 0.89
CA ASP A 260 17.82 15.54 1.74
C ASP A 260 18.98 16.29 1.04
N PRO A 261 19.39 17.48 1.53
CA PRO A 261 20.49 18.23 0.94
C PRO A 261 21.85 17.49 0.97
N SER A 262 22.01 16.52 1.86
CA SER A 262 23.25 15.71 1.95
C SER A 262 23.36 14.70 0.80
N LYS A 263 22.23 14.29 0.21
CA LYS A 263 22.14 13.31 -0.88
C LYS A 263 21.82 13.95 -2.22
N ASN A 264 21.02 15.00 -2.20
CA ASN A 264 20.56 15.73 -3.38
C ASN A 264 20.96 17.22 -3.29
N PRO A 265 21.97 17.68 -4.04
CA PRO A 265 22.34 19.09 -4.06
C PRO A 265 21.19 20.03 -4.49
N ASP A 266 20.23 19.50 -5.24
CA ASP A 266 19.06 20.22 -5.73
C ASP A 266 17.81 20.06 -4.82
N ALA A 267 17.96 19.56 -3.60
CA ALA A 267 16.86 19.34 -2.66
C ALA A 267 16.00 20.60 -2.45
N SER A 268 16.61 21.78 -2.39
CA SER A 268 15.90 23.05 -2.22
C SER A 268 15.02 23.47 -3.41
N LYS A 269 15.18 22.83 -4.58
CA LYS A 269 14.36 23.08 -5.77
C LYS A 269 13.04 22.30 -5.75
N TRP A 270 12.93 21.28 -4.86
CA TRP A 270 11.76 20.44 -4.77
C TRP A 270 10.70 21.11 -3.90
N GLU A 271 9.55 21.38 -4.49
CA GLU A 271 8.35 21.72 -3.74
C GLU A 271 7.79 20.44 -3.09
N ASN A 272 7.59 20.47 -1.78
CA ASN A 272 7.14 19.30 -1.05
C ASN A 272 5.69 19.47 -0.60
N VAL A 273 4.77 18.68 -1.18
CA VAL A 273 3.34 18.67 -0.87
C VAL A 273 3.01 17.42 -0.06
N ILE A 274 2.63 17.63 1.20
CA ILE A 274 2.32 16.55 2.14
C ILE A 274 0.91 16.72 2.69
N PHE A 275 0.13 15.64 2.72
CA PHE A 275 -1.17 15.59 3.37
C PHE A 275 -1.21 14.43 4.37
N PRO A 276 -1.10 14.71 5.68
CA PRO A 276 -1.28 13.67 6.70
C PRO A 276 -2.75 13.27 6.83
N ALA A 277 -2.99 12.03 7.27
CA ALA A 277 -4.35 11.51 7.51
C ALA A 277 -5.09 12.33 8.58
N ILE A 278 -4.39 12.70 9.64
CA ILE A 278 -4.86 13.60 10.70
C ILE A 278 -4.00 14.85 10.65
N ALA A 279 -4.64 16.00 10.59
CA ALA A 279 -3.96 17.28 10.51
C ALA A 279 -3.05 17.54 11.71
N GLU A 280 -1.93 18.17 11.42
CA GLU A 280 -0.94 18.62 12.38
C GLU A 280 -0.76 20.13 12.29
N GLU A 281 0.04 20.71 13.16
CA GLU A 281 0.34 22.14 13.12
C GLU A 281 0.96 22.53 11.77
N GLY A 282 0.45 23.57 11.12
CA GLY A 282 0.92 24.01 9.81
C GLY A 282 0.37 23.20 8.62
N ASP A 283 -0.75 22.51 8.78
CA ASP A 283 -1.41 21.75 7.71
C ASP A 283 -1.63 22.60 6.44
N PRO A 284 -1.24 22.13 5.25
CA PRO A 284 -1.32 22.91 4.02
C PRO A 284 -2.74 23.24 3.57
N LEU A 285 -3.75 22.49 4.06
CA LEU A 285 -5.17 22.75 3.79
C LEU A 285 -5.81 23.71 4.80
N GLY A 286 -5.04 24.16 5.83
CA GLY A 286 -5.57 24.98 6.91
C GLY A 286 -6.52 24.22 7.84
N ARG A 287 -6.44 22.90 7.91
CA ARG A 287 -7.19 22.09 8.88
C ARG A 287 -6.64 22.33 10.28
N GLU A 288 -7.53 22.33 11.27
CA GLU A 288 -7.10 22.37 12.66
C GLU A 288 -6.41 21.06 13.06
N PRO A 289 -5.39 21.10 13.94
CA PRO A 289 -4.76 19.87 14.44
C PRO A 289 -5.79 18.88 14.99
N GLY A 290 -5.73 17.64 14.52
CA GLY A 290 -6.71 16.60 14.84
C GLY A 290 -7.85 16.44 13.84
N ASP A 291 -7.96 17.29 12.83
CA ASP A 291 -8.97 17.13 11.77
C ASP A 291 -8.57 16.05 10.76
N PRO A 292 -9.54 15.24 10.30
CA PRO A 292 -9.26 14.15 9.38
C PRO A 292 -9.10 14.60 7.93
N LEU A 293 -8.32 13.86 7.15
CA LEU A 293 -8.37 13.91 5.69
C LEU A 293 -9.55 13.06 5.21
N TYR A 294 -10.43 13.68 4.41
CA TYR A 294 -11.64 13.03 3.92
C TYR A 294 -11.39 12.15 2.69
N SER A 295 -12.12 11.03 2.62
CA SER A 295 -12.04 10.13 1.47
C SER A 295 -12.57 10.79 0.18
N PRO A 296 -11.88 10.64 -0.96
CA PRO A 296 -12.45 11.04 -2.25
C PRO A 296 -13.46 10.02 -2.79
N LEU A 297 -13.57 8.83 -2.18
CA LEU A 297 -14.39 7.72 -2.70
C LEU A 297 -15.79 7.65 -2.08
N VAL A 298 -15.97 8.21 -0.88
CA VAL A 298 -17.23 8.16 -0.15
C VAL A 298 -17.49 9.50 0.54
N GLU A 299 -18.78 9.86 0.66
CA GLU A 299 -19.19 10.95 1.55
C GLU A 299 -19.13 10.46 2.99
N GLU A 300 -18.49 11.23 3.86
CA GLU A 300 -18.33 10.90 5.28
C GLU A 300 -18.40 12.17 6.13
N THR A 301 -18.96 12.06 7.32
CA THR A 301 -18.90 13.09 8.35
C THR A 301 -17.52 13.14 9.00
N ARG A 302 -17.25 14.17 9.80
CA ARG A 302 -15.99 14.28 10.55
C ARG A 302 -15.78 13.08 11.49
N GLU A 303 -16.82 12.68 12.17
CA GLU A 303 -16.82 11.56 13.12
C GLU A 303 -16.56 10.22 12.42
N GLU A 304 -17.19 9.98 11.27
CA GLU A 304 -16.98 8.78 10.46
C GLU A 304 -15.55 8.72 9.92
N ALA A 305 -15.02 9.85 9.45
CA ALA A 305 -13.64 9.94 8.97
C ALA A 305 -12.63 9.66 10.09
N LEU A 306 -12.84 10.22 11.29
CA LEU A 306 -11.99 9.97 12.46
C LEU A 306 -12.04 8.50 12.89
N GLU A 307 -13.23 7.89 12.95
CA GLU A 307 -13.34 6.47 13.31
C GLU A 307 -12.71 5.56 12.25
N ARG A 308 -12.85 5.88 10.97
CA ARG A 308 -12.15 5.17 9.87
C ARG A 308 -10.64 5.20 10.08
N TRP A 309 -10.08 6.38 10.36
CA TRP A 309 -8.65 6.52 10.59
C TRP A 309 -8.19 5.83 11.88
N ALA A 310 -8.97 5.93 12.98
CA ALA A 310 -8.67 5.26 14.23
C ALA A 310 -8.71 3.73 14.08
N SER A 311 -9.71 3.19 13.38
CA SER A 311 -9.81 1.76 13.07
C SER A 311 -8.61 1.27 12.25
N LEU A 312 -8.20 2.08 11.27
CA LEU A 312 -7.06 1.75 10.43
C LEU A 312 -5.75 1.78 11.22
N LYS A 313 -5.55 2.79 12.09
CA LYS A 313 -4.38 2.89 12.98
C LYS A 313 -4.26 1.63 13.86
N ARG A 314 -5.37 1.19 14.47
CA ARG A 314 -5.39 -0.07 15.25
C ARG A 314 -4.98 -1.29 14.40
N SER A 315 -5.36 -1.30 13.12
CA SER A 315 -5.09 -2.44 12.23
C SER A 315 -3.64 -2.51 11.74
N VAL A 316 -3.01 -1.35 11.50
CA VAL A 316 -1.67 -1.28 10.90
C VAL A 316 -0.56 -1.07 11.94
N GLY A 317 -0.91 -0.63 13.16
CA GLY A 317 0.01 -0.27 14.24
C GLY A 317 0.69 1.08 14.04
N SER A 318 1.26 1.61 15.13
CA SER A 318 1.78 2.97 15.19
C SER A 318 2.88 3.22 14.18
N TYR A 319 3.81 2.30 13.98
CA TYR A 319 4.93 2.47 13.05
C TYR A 319 4.47 2.68 11.60
N MET A 320 3.58 1.80 11.11
CA MET A 320 3.03 1.90 9.76
C MET A 320 2.09 3.09 9.63
N TRP A 321 1.40 3.45 10.71
CA TRP A 321 0.56 4.63 10.75
C TRP A 321 1.38 5.91 10.55
N GLU A 322 2.44 6.11 11.33
CA GLU A 322 3.29 7.29 11.20
C GLU A 322 3.91 7.40 9.81
N ALA A 323 4.40 6.30 9.24
CA ALA A 323 5.01 6.29 7.93
C ALA A 323 3.98 6.53 6.81
N LEU A 324 2.98 5.64 6.66
CA LEU A 324 2.10 5.61 5.48
C LEU A 324 0.96 6.62 5.55
N TYR A 325 0.50 6.96 6.76
CA TYR A 325 -0.71 7.77 6.94
C TYR A 325 -0.42 9.16 7.45
N GLN A 326 0.55 9.34 8.36
CA GLN A 326 1.01 10.66 8.77
C GLN A 326 2.15 11.19 7.89
N GLN A 327 2.72 10.37 7.01
CA GLN A 327 3.83 10.70 6.11
C GLN A 327 5.15 11.03 6.85
N HIS A 328 5.26 10.59 8.11
CA HIS A 328 6.43 10.76 8.97
C HIS A 328 7.12 9.41 9.23
N PRO A 329 7.82 8.84 8.24
CA PRO A 329 8.59 7.63 8.49
C PRO A 329 9.72 7.94 9.47
N THR A 330 9.72 7.23 10.59
CA THR A 330 10.76 7.37 11.62
C THR A 330 11.94 6.43 11.34
N PRO A 331 13.17 6.80 11.77
CA PRO A 331 14.32 5.91 11.71
C PRO A 331 14.05 4.57 12.38
N ALA A 332 14.64 3.53 11.83
CA ALA A 332 14.56 2.19 12.42
C ALA A 332 15.43 2.04 13.71
N ASP A 333 16.04 3.12 14.20
CA ASP A 333 17.06 3.13 15.26
C ASP A 333 16.53 2.85 16.68
N GLY A 334 15.26 2.46 16.83
CA GLY A 334 14.69 2.04 18.12
C GLY A 334 14.32 0.55 18.13
N SER A 335 14.12 -0.01 19.33
CA SER A 335 13.53 -1.34 19.48
C SER A 335 12.21 -1.41 18.70
N ILE A 336 12.04 -2.47 17.89
CA ILE A 336 10.80 -2.72 17.14
C ILE A 336 9.62 -2.97 18.09
N PHE A 337 9.92 -3.47 19.29
CA PHE A 337 8.93 -3.78 20.31
C PHE A 337 8.99 -2.77 21.46
N ASN A 338 7.90 -2.06 21.70
CA ASN A 338 7.73 -1.32 22.94
C ASN A 338 7.32 -2.29 24.05
N LEU A 339 8.06 -2.31 25.14
CA LEU A 339 7.80 -3.23 26.24
C LEU A 339 6.50 -2.92 27.01
N ASP A 340 5.99 -1.69 26.94
CA ASP A 340 4.72 -1.30 27.52
C ASP A 340 3.50 -1.98 26.85
N TRP A 341 3.70 -2.53 25.65
CA TRP A 341 2.67 -3.28 24.94
C TRP A 341 2.52 -4.71 25.45
N LEU A 342 3.52 -5.24 26.21
CA LEU A 342 3.52 -6.63 26.63
C LEU A 342 2.38 -6.91 27.62
N ARG A 343 1.68 -8.00 27.36
CA ARG A 343 0.66 -8.56 28.22
C ARG A 343 1.08 -9.95 28.67
N PHE A 344 0.62 -10.31 29.86
CA PHE A 344 0.99 -11.59 30.47
C PHE A 344 -0.24 -12.40 30.84
N TRP A 345 -0.09 -13.70 30.83
CA TRP A 345 -1.06 -14.61 31.39
C TRP A 345 -0.44 -15.40 32.54
N THR A 346 -1.26 -15.77 33.52
CA THR A 346 -0.88 -16.58 34.68
C THR A 346 -2.01 -17.54 35.04
N THR A 347 -1.67 -18.64 35.74
CA THR A 347 -2.63 -19.53 36.40
C THR A 347 -2.81 -19.20 37.89
N ASP A 348 -2.03 -18.25 38.42
CA ASP A 348 -2.05 -17.83 39.80
C ASP A 348 -2.96 -16.59 39.98
N PRO A 349 -4.16 -16.72 40.61
CA PRO A 349 -5.07 -15.60 40.78
C PRO A 349 -4.49 -14.44 41.60
N SER A 350 -3.47 -14.71 42.44
CA SER A 350 -2.88 -13.67 43.30
C SER A 350 -2.08 -12.61 42.52
N LYS A 351 -1.74 -12.89 41.24
CA LYS A 351 -0.99 -11.99 40.36
C LYS A 351 -1.88 -11.09 39.50
N VAL A 352 -3.18 -11.36 39.45
CA VAL A 352 -4.13 -10.56 38.69
C VAL A 352 -4.67 -9.45 39.61
N ARG A 353 -4.57 -8.21 39.16
CA ARG A 353 -5.07 -7.04 39.89
C ARG A 353 -6.33 -6.50 39.23
N GLU A 354 -7.30 -6.12 40.05
CA GLU A 354 -8.51 -5.49 39.53
C GLU A 354 -8.18 -4.15 38.86
N GLY A 355 -8.63 -3.97 37.61
CA GLY A 355 -8.37 -2.76 36.80
C GLY A 355 -7.02 -2.73 36.10
N ASP A 356 -6.23 -3.81 36.14
CA ASP A 356 -4.95 -3.95 35.44
C ASP A 356 -5.06 -5.05 34.37
N ASP A 357 -5.22 -4.65 33.12
CA ASP A 357 -5.33 -5.57 31.99
C ASP A 357 -3.96 -6.12 31.49
N SER A 358 -2.86 -5.74 32.16
CA SER A 358 -1.52 -6.20 31.78
C SER A 358 -1.28 -7.68 32.11
N VAL A 359 -2.00 -8.23 33.10
CA VAL A 359 -1.92 -9.63 33.51
C VAL A 359 -3.32 -10.23 33.60
N ILE A 360 -3.56 -11.31 32.89
CA ILE A 360 -4.85 -12.01 32.93
C ILE A 360 -4.73 -13.42 33.51
N LEU A 361 -5.81 -13.88 34.14
CA LEU A 361 -5.95 -15.27 34.55
C LEU A 361 -6.32 -16.13 33.34
N LEU A 362 -5.51 -17.16 33.05
CA LEU A 362 -5.75 -18.09 31.95
C LEU A 362 -6.08 -19.48 32.48
N PRO A 363 -7.35 -19.83 32.67
CA PRO A 363 -7.72 -21.17 33.11
C PRO A 363 -7.47 -22.19 31.97
N ARG A 364 -7.13 -23.42 32.36
CA ARG A 364 -6.77 -24.49 31.43
C ARG A 364 -7.89 -24.79 30.43
N GLU A 365 -9.13 -24.75 30.86
CA GLU A 365 -10.32 -25.01 30.05
C GLU A 365 -10.47 -24.02 28.88
N ARG A 366 -9.94 -22.80 29.05
CA ARG A 366 -9.91 -21.79 28.00
C ARG A 366 -8.98 -22.21 26.85
N LEU A 367 -7.88 -22.88 27.15
CA LEU A 367 -6.92 -23.32 26.16
C LEU A 367 -7.40 -24.53 25.33
N GLU A 368 -8.26 -25.40 25.88
CA GLU A 368 -8.71 -26.63 25.22
C GLU A 368 -9.46 -26.39 23.91
N ARG A 369 -10.09 -25.23 23.74
CA ARG A 369 -10.85 -24.85 22.55
C ARG A 369 -10.05 -24.02 21.55
N GLY A 370 -8.77 -23.80 21.79
CA GLY A 370 -7.92 -22.94 20.98
C GLY A 370 -7.39 -23.65 19.73
N GLN A 371 -6.89 -22.85 18.80
CA GLN A 371 -6.08 -23.34 17.68
C GLN A 371 -4.62 -23.38 18.12
N TRP A 372 -4.00 -24.54 17.97
CA TRP A 372 -2.64 -24.77 18.41
C TRP A 372 -1.66 -24.84 17.25
N LEU A 373 -0.50 -24.16 17.45
CA LEU A 373 0.57 -24.07 16.48
C LEU A 373 1.93 -24.13 17.19
N ASP A 374 2.88 -24.87 16.62
CA ASP A 374 4.29 -24.76 16.97
C ASP A 374 5.04 -24.00 15.88
N SER A 375 5.96 -23.10 16.26
CA SER A 375 6.91 -22.43 15.37
C SER A 375 8.35 -22.78 15.76
N TRP A 376 9.17 -23.14 14.78
CA TRP A 376 10.56 -23.56 14.99
C TRP A 376 11.50 -22.80 14.08
N ASP A 377 12.39 -22.01 14.68
CA ASP A 377 13.59 -21.49 14.04
C ASP A 377 14.75 -22.45 14.32
N LEU A 378 15.38 -22.97 13.26
CA LEU A 378 16.37 -24.04 13.36
C LEU A 378 17.73 -23.57 12.84
N THR A 379 18.68 -23.43 13.75
CA THR A 379 20.09 -23.19 13.43
C THR A 379 20.94 -24.39 13.87
N PHE A 380 21.82 -24.88 13.00
CA PHE A 380 22.59 -26.10 13.24
C PHE A 380 24.12 -25.89 13.19
N LYS A 381 24.62 -24.70 13.39
CA LYS A 381 26.07 -24.47 13.46
C LYS A 381 26.58 -24.83 14.86
N GLY A 382 27.08 -26.02 15.04
CA GLY A 382 27.55 -26.56 16.33
C GLY A 382 28.85 -25.93 16.88
N THR A 383 29.02 -24.62 16.78
CA THR A 383 30.14 -23.86 17.38
C THR A 383 29.63 -23.01 18.52
N SER A 384 30.46 -22.73 19.51
CA SER A 384 30.15 -21.95 20.71
C SER A 384 29.76 -20.47 20.44
N THR A 385 29.76 -20.04 19.19
CA THR A 385 29.33 -18.73 18.69
C THR A 385 28.09 -18.83 17.78
N SER A 386 27.40 -20.00 17.78
CA SER A 386 26.26 -20.23 16.90
C SER A 386 24.96 -19.72 17.51
N ASP A 387 24.04 -19.37 16.63
CA ASP A 387 22.65 -19.03 16.94
C ASP A 387 21.92 -20.21 17.61
N TYR A 388 20.82 -19.94 18.28
CA TYR A 388 20.04 -20.92 19.02
C TYR A 388 18.98 -21.57 18.12
N ALA A 389 18.71 -22.85 18.33
CA ALA A 389 17.46 -23.43 17.86
C ALA A 389 16.35 -23.10 18.86
N VAL A 390 15.25 -22.54 18.38
CA VAL A 390 14.13 -22.10 19.19
C VAL A 390 12.83 -22.72 18.69
N GLY A 391 12.07 -23.32 19.60
CA GLY A 391 10.72 -23.81 19.36
C GLY A 391 9.74 -23.16 20.31
N GLN A 392 8.66 -22.60 19.79
CA GLN A 392 7.60 -21.97 20.56
C GLN A 392 6.26 -22.64 20.29
N ARG A 393 5.44 -22.77 21.34
CA ARG A 393 4.08 -23.31 21.27
C ARG A 393 3.08 -22.21 21.53
N TRP A 394 2.16 -22.06 20.62
CA TRP A 394 1.15 -21.02 20.59
C TRP A 394 -0.26 -21.59 20.65
N CYS A 395 -1.15 -20.86 21.32
CA CYS A 395 -2.58 -21.11 21.30
C CYS A 395 -3.33 -19.82 20.92
N ARG A 396 -4.19 -19.90 19.90
CA ARG A 396 -5.09 -18.80 19.53
C ARG A 396 -6.50 -19.09 20.00
N GLN A 397 -7.13 -18.09 20.62
CA GLN A 397 -8.54 -18.13 20.99
C GLN A 397 -9.22 -16.79 20.64
N GLY A 398 -10.06 -16.80 19.62
CA GLY A 398 -10.65 -15.57 19.10
C GLY A 398 -9.58 -14.59 18.62
N PRO A 399 -9.56 -13.36 19.15
CA PRO A 399 -8.52 -12.37 18.83
C PRO A 399 -7.21 -12.63 19.58
N ASP A 400 -7.22 -13.38 20.70
CA ASP A 400 -6.09 -13.55 21.60
C ASP A 400 -5.12 -14.65 21.15
N ARG A 401 -3.82 -14.41 21.35
CA ARG A 401 -2.70 -15.33 21.08
C ARG A 401 -1.90 -15.50 22.36
N PHE A 402 -1.73 -16.72 22.77
CA PHE A 402 -1.02 -17.08 23.98
C PHE A 402 0.25 -17.85 23.62
N LEU A 403 1.41 -17.30 23.99
CA LEU A 403 2.64 -18.10 24.01
C LEU A 403 2.57 -19.01 25.24
N ILE A 404 2.59 -20.32 25.02
CA ILE A 404 2.37 -21.29 26.12
C ILE A 404 3.70 -21.83 26.65
N ALA A 405 4.63 -22.13 25.77
CA ALA A 405 5.91 -22.72 26.14
C ALA A 405 6.98 -22.43 25.09
N GLN A 406 8.24 -22.49 25.52
CA GLN A 406 9.39 -22.35 24.66
C GLN A 406 10.47 -23.39 25.02
N GLN A 407 11.15 -23.88 23.99
CA GLN A 407 12.44 -24.53 24.13
C GLN A 407 13.49 -23.76 23.34
N ARG A 408 14.67 -23.58 23.94
CA ARG A 408 15.80 -22.87 23.33
C ARG A 408 17.10 -23.59 23.70
N GLY A 409 18.01 -23.71 22.76
CA GLY A 409 19.33 -24.28 23.05
C GLY A 409 20.23 -24.35 21.82
N GLN A 410 21.52 -24.46 22.09
CA GLN A 410 22.56 -24.70 21.07
C GLN A 410 22.73 -26.21 20.94
N TRP A 411 21.93 -26.84 20.08
CA TRP A 411 21.88 -28.29 19.92
C TRP A 411 22.49 -28.73 18.59
N SER A 412 23.11 -29.91 18.61
CA SER A 412 23.45 -30.58 17.36
C SER A 412 22.19 -30.97 16.60
N PHE A 413 22.33 -31.27 15.32
CA PHE A 413 21.20 -31.73 14.48
C PHE A 413 20.41 -32.89 15.11
N THR A 414 21.11 -33.91 15.60
CA THR A 414 20.48 -35.07 16.25
C THR A 414 19.74 -34.70 17.52
N GLN A 415 20.36 -33.84 18.37
CA GLN A 415 19.73 -33.39 19.59
C GLN A 415 18.48 -32.52 19.29
N THR A 416 18.54 -31.67 18.26
CA THR A 416 17.40 -30.87 17.84
C THR A 416 16.24 -31.76 17.40
N LEU A 417 16.51 -32.78 16.57
CA LEU A 417 15.48 -33.76 16.16
C LEU A 417 14.86 -34.49 17.34
N GLU A 418 15.67 -34.94 18.30
CA GLU A 418 15.18 -35.57 19.52
C GLU A 418 14.30 -34.63 20.36
N LYS A 419 14.74 -33.38 20.53
CA LYS A 419 13.98 -32.36 21.24
C LYS A 419 12.65 -32.06 20.56
N MET A 420 12.66 -31.90 19.25
CA MET A 420 11.42 -31.70 18.47
C MET A 420 10.47 -32.91 18.56
N LEU A 421 11.00 -34.12 18.47
CA LEU A 421 10.17 -35.32 18.60
C LEU A 421 9.53 -35.45 19.98
N ARG A 422 10.28 -35.18 21.05
CA ARG A 422 9.74 -35.13 22.41
C ARG A 422 8.68 -34.05 22.56
N TRP A 423 8.96 -32.86 22.04
CA TRP A 423 8.02 -31.73 22.04
C TRP A 423 6.70 -32.05 21.32
N CYS A 424 6.77 -32.73 20.19
CA CYS A 424 5.60 -33.13 19.40
C CYS A 424 4.80 -34.29 20.00
N ASN A 425 5.49 -35.18 20.70
CA ASN A 425 4.88 -36.38 21.32
C ASN A 425 4.52 -36.03 22.78
N ALA A 426 3.36 -35.54 23.00
CA ALA A 426 2.71 -35.18 24.26
C ALA A 426 3.33 -35.67 25.59
N GLY A 427 3.40 -34.85 26.59
CA GLY A 427 3.64 -35.15 27.99
C GLY A 427 4.91 -34.58 28.61
N ASP A 428 5.83 -34.07 27.83
CA ASP A 428 7.16 -33.61 28.30
C ASP A 428 7.23 -32.12 28.72
N LEU A 429 6.10 -31.45 28.86
CA LEU A 429 6.09 -30.03 29.20
C LEU A 429 5.86 -29.79 30.69
N GLY A 430 6.46 -30.62 31.55
CA GLY A 430 6.42 -30.46 33.00
C GLY A 430 5.00 -30.31 33.59
N ASP A 431 4.89 -30.31 34.90
CA ASP A 431 3.61 -30.25 35.64
C ASP A 431 2.76 -28.98 35.43
N ASN A 432 3.21 -28.03 34.63
CA ASN A 432 2.51 -26.79 34.31
C ASN A 432 1.74 -26.88 32.98
N ALA A 433 0.73 -27.75 32.96
CA ALA A 433 -0.54 -27.60 32.24
C ALA A 433 -0.50 -27.23 30.76
N SER A 434 0.55 -27.50 29.99
CA SER A 434 0.45 -27.42 28.54
C SER A 434 -0.27 -28.65 28.02
N PRO A 435 -1.37 -28.53 27.27
CA PRO A 435 -1.95 -29.67 26.56
C PRO A 435 -0.87 -30.27 25.68
N GLY A 436 -0.67 -31.56 25.75
CA GLY A 436 0.41 -32.21 25.04
C GLY A 436 0.34 -32.01 23.53
N GLY A 437 1.44 -32.29 22.85
CA GLY A 437 1.62 -32.07 21.40
C GLY A 437 0.54 -32.69 20.49
N SER A 438 -0.34 -33.54 21.00
CA SER A 438 -1.48 -34.11 20.28
C SER A 438 -2.54 -33.10 19.84
N PHE A 439 -2.64 -31.95 20.49
CA PHE A 439 -3.56 -30.86 20.12
C PHE A 439 -2.98 -29.92 19.04
N VAL A 440 -1.69 -30.00 18.74
CA VAL A 440 -1.04 -29.14 17.76
C VAL A 440 -1.27 -29.67 16.36
N HIS A 441 -2.06 -28.96 15.58
CA HIS A 441 -2.41 -29.35 14.21
C HIS A 441 -1.40 -28.88 13.16
N GLN A 442 -0.63 -27.81 13.44
CA GLN A 442 0.31 -27.22 12.50
C GLN A 442 1.64 -26.90 13.20
N ARG A 443 2.74 -27.33 12.59
CA ARG A 443 4.09 -27.12 13.06
C ARG A 443 4.90 -26.45 11.96
N LEU A 444 5.15 -25.17 12.13
CA LEU A 444 5.93 -24.37 11.20
C LEU A 444 7.40 -24.57 11.49
N VAL A 445 8.15 -24.87 10.46
CA VAL A 445 9.62 -25.04 10.54
C VAL A 445 10.24 -24.19 9.46
N GLU A 446 11.19 -23.35 9.82
CA GLU A 446 11.90 -22.52 8.85
C GLU A 446 12.69 -23.40 7.86
N ASP A 447 12.41 -23.23 6.56
CA ASP A 447 13.07 -23.94 5.46
C ASP A 447 14.31 -23.12 5.02
N ALA A 448 15.25 -22.94 5.94
CA ALA A 448 16.59 -22.43 5.65
C ALA A 448 17.54 -23.61 5.37
N ALA A 449 18.76 -23.35 4.92
CA ALA A 449 19.71 -24.34 4.37
C ALA A 449 19.86 -25.64 5.18
N ASN A 450 19.58 -25.63 6.48
CA ASN A 450 19.67 -26.78 7.38
C ASN A 450 18.29 -27.36 7.76
N GLY A 451 17.21 -26.61 7.56
CA GLY A 451 15.84 -27.03 7.91
C GLY A 451 15.30 -28.13 7.01
N VAL A 452 15.71 -28.18 5.74
CA VAL A 452 15.24 -29.17 4.76
C VAL A 452 15.48 -30.59 5.24
N ALA A 453 16.68 -30.90 5.73
CA ALA A 453 17.01 -32.25 6.21
C ALA A 453 16.22 -32.62 7.48
N ALA A 454 15.99 -31.67 8.39
CA ALA A 454 15.16 -31.88 9.58
C ALA A 454 13.71 -32.12 9.19
N ILE A 455 13.17 -31.35 8.27
CA ILE A 455 11.80 -31.45 7.76
C ILE A 455 11.56 -32.81 7.13
N ASP A 456 12.47 -33.33 6.31
CA ASP A 456 12.33 -34.65 5.64
C ASP A 456 12.32 -35.80 6.64
N VAL A 457 13.12 -35.72 7.69
CA VAL A 457 13.12 -36.72 8.76
C VAL A 457 11.87 -36.64 9.62
N LEU A 458 11.48 -35.42 9.99
CA LEU A 458 10.34 -35.18 10.88
C LEU A 458 8.98 -35.48 10.23
N ARG A 459 8.81 -35.21 8.95
CA ARG A 459 7.56 -35.54 8.20
C ARG A 459 7.18 -37.01 8.26
N LYS A 460 8.15 -37.88 8.39
CA LYS A 460 7.92 -39.35 8.52
C LYS A 460 7.47 -39.75 9.92
N LYS A 461 7.66 -38.91 10.92
CA LYS A 461 7.46 -39.22 12.34
C LYS A 461 6.43 -38.36 13.04
N VAL A 462 6.17 -37.17 12.51
CA VAL A 462 5.30 -36.15 13.12
C VAL A 462 4.33 -35.61 12.07
N ALA A 463 3.04 -35.62 12.41
CA ALA A 463 2.01 -35.01 11.56
C ALA A 463 2.04 -33.48 11.64
N GLY A 464 1.60 -32.80 10.57
CA GLY A 464 1.40 -31.33 10.55
C GLY A 464 2.66 -30.48 10.36
N ILE A 465 3.78 -31.07 9.98
CA ILE A 465 5.02 -30.34 9.65
C ILE A 465 4.83 -29.54 8.34
N LYS A 466 4.96 -28.23 8.43
CA LYS A 466 4.85 -27.29 7.30
C LYS A 466 6.14 -26.47 7.19
N PRO A 467 6.90 -26.62 6.10
CA PRO A 467 8.06 -25.78 5.84
C PRO A 467 7.62 -24.35 5.54
N ILE A 468 8.32 -23.38 6.09
CA ILE A 468 8.14 -21.95 5.81
C ILE A 468 9.42 -21.40 5.20
N LYS A 469 9.33 -20.92 3.97
CA LYS A 469 10.41 -20.15 3.33
C LYS A 469 10.23 -18.68 3.66
N PRO A 470 11.15 -18.07 4.40
CA PRO A 470 11.09 -16.63 4.64
C PRO A 470 11.15 -15.88 3.30
N ARG A 471 10.19 -14.98 3.08
CA ARG A 471 10.13 -14.12 1.88
C ARG A 471 10.60 -12.70 2.14
N SER A 472 10.89 -12.38 3.40
CA SER A 472 11.26 -11.05 3.88
C SER A 472 12.31 -11.17 4.99
N SER A 473 12.97 -10.05 5.30
CA SER A 473 13.93 -9.98 6.42
C SER A 473 13.25 -10.26 7.77
N LYS A 474 14.03 -10.59 8.79
CA LYS A 474 13.56 -10.80 10.17
C LYS A 474 12.86 -9.55 10.70
N GLU A 475 13.43 -8.37 10.46
CA GLU A 475 12.82 -7.09 10.84
C GLU A 475 11.43 -6.88 10.22
N VAL A 476 11.27 -7.18 8.94
CA VAL A 476 9.98 -7.08 8.26
C VAL A 476 8.94 -8.00 8.89
N ARG A 477 9.34 -9.22 9.25
CA ARG A 477 8.45 -10.18 9.93
C ARG A 477 8.07 -9.71 11.33
N ALA A 478 9.05 -9.22 12.10
CA ALA A 478 8.83 -8.67 13.44
C ALA A 478 7.87 -7.47 13.40
N ARG A 479 8.11 -6.50 12.51
CA ARG A 479 7.21 -5.34 12.34
C ARG A 479 5.80 -5.74 11.90
N ALA A 480 5.66 -6.79 11.11
CA ALA A 480 4.34 -7.27 10.69
C ALA A 480 3.47 -7.78 11.86
N VAL A 481 4.07 -8.20 12.98
CA VAL A 481 3.33 -8.70 14.15
C VAL A 481 3.20 -7.68 15.28
N THR A 482 3.90 -6.54 15.23
CA THR A 482 3.78 -5.49 16.26
C THR A 482 2.36 -4.99 16.47
N PRO A 483 1.48 -4.84 15.45
CA PRO A 483 0.10 -4.39 15.67
C PRO A 483 -0.71 -5.29 16.60
N GLU A 484 -0.48 -6.60 16.57
CA GLU A 484 -1.16 -7.55 17.46
C GLU A 484 -0.65 -7.46 18.90
N ILE A 485 0.65 -7.16 19.07
CA ILE A 485 1.26 -6.96 20.39
C ILE A 485 0.83 -5.61 20.97
N GLU A 486 0.89 -4.55 20.16
CA GLU A 486 0.48 -3.20 20.54
C GLU A 486 -1.00 -3.12 20.94
N SER A 487 -1.88 -3.83 20.22
CA SER A 487 -3.31 -3.88 20.55
C SER A 487 -3.64 -4.75 21.77
N GLY A 488 -2.63 -5.35 22.43
CA GLY A 488 -2.80 -6.16 23.64
C GLY A 488 -3.38 -7.56 23.41
N ASN A 489 -3.34 -8.06 22.16
CA ASN A 489 -3.88 -9.39 21.82
C ASN A 489 -2.86 -10.51 21.93
N VAL A 490 -1.62 -10.23 22.33
CA VAL A 490 -0.55 -11.22 22.49
C VAL A 490 -0.15 -11.29 23.94
N TYR A 491 -0.24 -12.48 24.53
CA TYR A 491 0.04 -12.74 25.92
C TYR A 491 1.24 -13.70 26.08
N LEU A 492 2.24 -13.25 26.82
CA LEU A 492 3.39 -14.08 27.24
C LEU A 492 3.09 -14.76 28.58
N PRO A 493 3.71 -15.90 28.91
CA PRO A 493 3.59 -16.45 30.27
C PRO A 493 4.19 -15.46 31.28
N HIS A 494 3.59 -15.37 32.46
CA HIS A 494 4.11 -14.49 33.50
C HIS A 494 5.52 -14.98 33.94
N PRO A 495 6.58 -14.13 33.87
CA PRO A 495 7.96 -14.58 34.07
C PRO A 495 8.26 -15.08 35.49
N GLN A 496 7.45 -14.68 36.48
CA GLN A 496 7.58 -15.14 37.87
C GLN A 496 6.77 -16.42 38.16
N ASP A 497 6.09 -17.00 37.19
CA ASP A 497 5.48 -18.30 37.37
C ASP A 497 6.52 -19.42 37.31
N PRO A 498 6.37 -20.50 38.07
CA PRO A 498 7.31 -21.60 38.06
C PRO A 498 7.57 -22.14 36.65
N GLY A 499 8.83 -22.25 36.27
CA GLY A 499 9.23 -22.71 34.95
C GLY A 499 9.26 -21.67 33.84
N ASN A 500 8.80 -20.43 34.06
CA ASN A 500 8.69 -19.37 33.04
C ASN A 500 9.85 -18.36 33.06
N GLY A 501 10.93 -18.60 33.79
CA GLY A 501 12.07 -17.68 33.86
C GLY A 501 12.70 -17.33 32.50
N TRP A 502 12.55 -18.22 31.49
CA TRP A 502 13.00 -18.00 30.12
C TRP A 502 12.31 -16.80 29.42
N VAL A 503 11.14 -16.38 29.91
CA VAL A 503 10.40 -15.22 29.35
C VAL A 503 11.21 -13.94 29.50
N ASN A 504 12.01 -13.81 30.57
CA ASN A 504 12.90 -12.65 30.75
C ASN A 504 13.97 -12.56 29.63
N GLU A 505 14.47 -13.70 29.15
CA GLU A 505 15.41 -13.73 28.02
C GLU A 505 14.74 -13.32 26.73
N LEU A 506 13.51 -13.77 26.47
CA LEU A 506 12.71 -13.35 25.31
C LEU A 506 12.45 -11.82 25.36
N ILE A 507 12.04 -11.28 26.51
CA ILE A 507 11.81 -9.83 26.69
C ILE A 507 13.12 -9.05 26.44
N SER A 508 14.25 -9.56 26.93
CA SER A 508 15.56 -8.93 26.71
C SER A 508 15.95 -8.92 25.24
N GLU A 509 15.68 -10.00 24.52
CA GLU A 509 15.91 -10.09 23.07
C GLU A 509 14.96 -9.16 22.29
N MET A 510 13.68 -9.11 22.63
CA MET A 510 12.72 -8.16 22.06
C MET A 510 13.14 -6.70 22.26
N ARG A 511 13.67 -6.37 23.45
CA ARG A 511 14.18 -5.02 23.75
C ARG A 511 15.37 -4.64 22.88
N ALA A 512 16.26 -5.59 22.61
CA ALA A 512 17.50 -5.36 21.87
C ALA A 512 17.32 -5.47 20.35
N PHE A 513 16.21 -6.06 19.88
CA PHE A 513 15.97 -6.30 18.46
C PHE A 513 15.69 -4.97 17.70
N PRO A 514 16.28 -4.72 16.49
CA PRO A 514 17.03 -5.66 15.66
C PRO A 514 18.54 -5.72 15.93
N SER A 515 19.08 -4.84 16.76
CA SER A 515 20.53 -4.65 16.96
C SER A 515 21.15 -5.61 17.99
N GLY A 516 20.37 -6.54 18.55
CA GLY A 516 20.80 -7.51 19.55
C GLY A 516 21.74 -8.57 19.00
N ALA A 517 22.50 -9.24 19.90
CA ALA A 517 23.41 -10.33 19.55
C ALA A 517 22.68 -11.60 19.08
N HIS A 518 21.42 -11.77 19.46
CA HIS A 518 20.56 -12.92 19.12
C HIS A 518 19.18 -12.42 18.74
N ASP A 519 18.54 -13.09 17.80
CA ASP A 519 17.22 -12.77 17.26
C ASP A 519 16.31 -14.01 17.04
N ASP A 520 16.79 -15.17 17.44
CA ASP A 520 16.15 -16.47 17.17
C ASP A 520 14.78 -16.60 17.86
N GLN A 521 14.63 -16.06 19.07
CA GLN A 521 13.35 -16.11 19.81
C GLN A 521 12.33 -15.16 19.18
N VAL A 522 12.77 -13.98 18.75
CA VAL A 522 11.92 -13.00 18.05
C VAL A 522 11.48 -13.55 16.70
N ASP A 523 12.34 -14.30 16.02
CA ASP A 523 12.02 -14.89 14.73
C ASP A 523 11.00 -16.03 14.86
N ALA A 524 11.18 -16.91 15.85
CA ALA A 524 10.19 -17.95 16.19
C ALA A 524 8.84 -17.34 16.61
N LEU A 525 8.84 -16.21 17.37
CA LEU A 525 7.65 -15.46 17.77
C LEU A 525 6.93 -14.91 16.56
N SER A 526 7.65 -14.22 15.69
CA SER A 526 7.10 -13.63 14.47
C SER A 526 6.48 -14.67 13.56
N MET A 527 7.16 -15.81 13.38
CA MET A 527 6.67 -16.94 12.59
C MET A 527 5.39 -17.55 13.21
N GLY A 528 5.37 -17.70 14.53
CA GLY A 528 4.21 -18.24 15.26
C GLY A 528 2.97 -17.35 15.08
N LEU A 529 3.10 -16.05 15.30
CA LEU A 529 2.01 -15.08 15.15
C LEU A 529 1.50 -14.99 13.71
N LEU A 530 2.40 -14.90 12.72
CA LEU A 530 2.02 -14.90 11.30
C LEU A 530 1.30 -16.19 10.91
N GLY A 531 1.77 -17.34 11.40
CA GLY A 531 1.14 -18.63 11.13
C GLY A 531 -0.27 -18.76 11.70
N LEU A 532 -0.53 -18.17 12.87
CA LEU A 532 -1.87 -18.14 13.48
C LEU A 532 -2.83 -17.20 12.71
N ARG A 533 -2.31 -16.17 12.07
CA ARG A 533 -3.08 -15.27 11.20
C ARG A 533 -3.58 -15.99 9.95
N ASP A 534 -2.69 -16.71 9.28
CA ASP A 534 -3.00 -17.49 8.07
C ASP A 534 -3.99 -18.62 8.33
N ALA A 535 -3.85 -19.32 9.46
CA ALA A 535 -4.75 -20.40 9.86
C ALA A 535 -6.19 -19.93 10.05
N GLY A 536 -6.39 -18.67 10.48
CA GLY A 536 -7.71 -18.05 10.62
C GLY A 536 -8.42 -17.81 9.29
N GLN A 537 -7.69 -17.53 8.22
CA GLN A 537 -8.26 -17.35 6.88
C GLN A 537 -8.62 -18.69 6.22
N ALA A 538 -7.89 -19.74 6.49
CA ALA A 538 -8.17 -21.07 5.96
C ALA A 538 -9.44 -21.73 6.56
N SER A 539 -9.86 -21.34 7.76
CA SER A 539 -11.07 -21.88 8.40
C SER A 539 -12.39 -21.34 7.83
N LEU A 540 -12.35 -20.33 6.97
CA LEU A 540 -13.52 -19.83 6.23
C LEU A 540 -13.85 -20.68 4.99
N PHE A 541 -12.97 -21.59 4.57
CA PHE A 541 -13.24 -22.60 3.55
C PHE A 541 -13.71 -23.90 4.22
N VAL A 542 -14.98 -23.96 4.60
CA VAL A 542 -15.65 -25.23 4.89
C VAL A 542 -15.83 -25.96 3.54
N PRO A 543 -15.24 -27.14 3.32
CA PRO A 543 -15.55 -27.93 2.14
C PRO A 543 -17.03 -28.30 2.23
N ARG A 544 -17.84 -27.85 1.28
CA ARG A 544 -19.20 -28.37 1.11
C ARG A 544 -19.10 -29.89 1.01
N GLY A 545 -19.58 -30.56 2.05
CA GLY A 545 -19.55 -32.00 2.15
C GLY A 545 -20.18 -32.63 0.91
N THR A 546 -19.46 -33.57 0.33
CA THR A 546 -19.94 -34.52 -0.68
C THR A 546 -21.14 -35.25 -0.08
N ILE A 547 -22.34 -34.86 -0.48
CA ILE A 547 -23.55 -35.62 -0.23
C ILE A 547 -23.36 -36.93 -0.98
N ARG A 548 -23.02 -38.02 -0.26
CA ARG A 548 -23.13 -39.40 -0.76
C ARG A 548 -24.60 -39.61 -1.13
N ARG A 549 -24.87 -39.76 -2.43
CA ARG A 549 -26.13 -40.35 -2.91
C ARG A 549 -26.29 -41.75 -2.35
N GLY A 550 -27.17 -41.89 -1.39
CA GLY A 550 -27.67 -43.17 -0.91
C GLY A 550 -29.04 -43.41 -1.49
N VAL A 551 -29.11 -44.48 -2.28
CA VAL A 551 -30.21 -45.43 -2.53
C VAL A 551 -31.63 -44.89 -2.67
N SER A 552 -32.15 -45.12 -3.86
CA SER A 552 -33.54 -44.98 -4.30
C SER A 552 -34.52 -45.77 -3.43
N ALA A 553 -35.62 -45.12 -3.06
CA ALA A 553 -36.90 -45.80 -2.83
C ALA A 553 -37.98 -45.00 -3.52
N SER A 554 -38.67 -45.67 -4.44
CA SER A 554 -39.82 -45.18 -5.21
C SER A 554 -41.01 -44.94 -4.30
N LEU A 555 -41.72 -43.86 -4.54
CA LEU A 555 -43.19 -43.82 -4.39
C LEU A 555 -43.78 -42.77 -5.32
N ALA A 556 -44.77 -43.22 -6.02
CA ALA A 556 -45.50 -42.58 -7.07
C ALA A 556 -46.48 -41.46 -6.60
N GLY A 557 -46.70 -40.53 -7.46
CA GLY A 557 -47.99 -39.86 -7.59
C GLY A 557 -48.16 -38.51 -6.87
N VAL A 558 -48.23 -37.46 -7.60
CA VAL A 558 -49.39 -36.56 -7.77
C VAL A 558 -49.03 -35.41 -8.71
N ARG A 559 -49.94 -35.17 -9.66
CA ARG A 559 -49.92 -34.11 -10.71
C ARG A 559 -50.18 -32.72 -10.13
N GLY A 560 -49.64 -31.70 -10.84
CA GLY A 560 -50.38 -30.44 -10.90
C GLY A 560 -49.56 -29.18 -11.07
N VAL A 561 -49.48 -28.71 -12.32
CA VAL A 561 -49.71 -27.32 -12.78
C VAL A 561 -48.76 -26.18 -12.37
N GLY A 562 -48.21 -25.50 -13.37
CA GLY A 562 -47.95 -24.06 -13.35
C GLY A 562 -46.50 -23.67 -13.66
N GLY A 563 -46.18 -23.48 -14.97
CA GLY A 563 -44.92 -22.88 -15.38
C GLY A 563 -44.93 -21.36 -15.24
N ILE A 564 -43.78 -20.78 -15.00
CA ILE A 564 -43.36 -19.48 -15.53
C ILE A 564 -41.85 -19.54 -15.76
N SER A 565 -41.49 -19.38 -17.01
CA SER A 565 -40.14 -19.18 -17.50
C SER A 565 -39.76 -17.72 -17.32
N LEU A 566 -38.57 -17.44 -16.79
CA LEU A 566 -37.87 -16.18 -17.02
C LEU A 566 -36.37 -16.48 -17.22
N SER A 567 -36.00 -16.42 -18.48
CA SER A 567 -34.65 -16.36 -18.99
C SER A 567 -34.14 -14.91 -18.93
N GLY A 568 -32.91 -14.71 -18.47
CA GLY A 568 -32.19 -13.46 -18.67
C GLY A 568 -30.78 -13.55 -18.07
N PRO A 569 -29.73 -13.31 -18.84
CA PRO A 569 -28.36 -13.47 -18.37
C PRO A 569 -27.86 -12.21 -17.67
N LEU A 570 -27.24 -12.38 -16.49
CA LEU A 570 -26.42 -11.34 -15.87
C LEU A 570 -24.98 -11.52 -16.32
N ARG A 571 -24.50 -10.52 -17.07
CA ARG A 571 -23.07 -10.27 -17.32
C ARG A 571 -22.48 -9.55 -16.11
N GLY A 572 -21.24 -9.91 -15.85
CA GLY A 572 -20.45 -9.51 -14.74
C GLY A 572 -19.94 -8.05 -14.73
N ILE A 573 -19.50 -7.73 -13.59
CA ILE A 573 -18.49 -6.71 -13.29
C ILE A 573 -17.34 -7.41 -12.59
#